data_efab358910460ac3f0dcf3fa0e9996da
#
_entry.id   efab358910460ac3f0dcf3fa0e9996da
#
_cell.length_a   1.000
_cell.length_b   1.000
_cell.length_c   1.000
_cell.angle_alpha   90.00
_cell.angle_beta   90.00
_cell.angle_gamma   90.00
#
_symmetry.space_group_name_H-M   'P 1'
#
loop_
_entity.id
_entity.type
_entity.pdbx_description
1 polymer ?
#
loop_
_entity_poly.entity_id
_entity_poly.type
_entity_poly.pdbx_seq_one_letter_code
_entity_poly.pdbx_strand_id
1 'polypeptide(L)'
;MKRLGNISQAVETLQNFREAFFDFSRHKKSRLSVQAFEAEFEANLQALLDAYKHQTWHTSDYEVKLIEKPKYRIVNKLPVGDHVIQHAAMHTSEDKLRAKIPFNSPAGTKGRGTHFFYKIIKQDIFTSPQQDTFYCLPMDIHHYFQNVEHNLLKREYRLYIKDRKLLAFIDEVVDSYANGIVLGVKLTQLLGQLFLARFDYLAMRCFDILQDPEKHGYWQARYVTDMLLTCRSEQQARVLNVGGVKSLNERFDRFCSEGLKHYYRFMDNIFIMHEDKVFLRLMAELSVMHLARDWKLSINTSWNIHRTCDGIDFCGQKIFADHALLRKRTKQALCAQVAKLRKRGLTDEQIRRKAASRLGLAKHADTKNLLNKIGMKKYGQIVKARKGEVPFEGMSMAQKKHPGDILCHNIEDYDKFLILIEDYKIDKSRVDFKMEQVEEVDEQGVKHIVTKKVPKDRLAIRFRFIDHVRKTGQLDEHGDEIEEPVWQPESWWLFTGSDILVDQARKEWELMDKGFYTVAAELTNKFGKKFYKFI
;
A
#
# COMPACT_ATOMS: atom_id res chain seq x y z
N MET A 1 8.53 -18.58 24.76
CA MET A 1 7.52 -18.51 23.68
C MET A 1 7.29 -19.91 23.09
N LYS A 2 6.01 -20.35 22.89
CA LYS A 2 5.73 -21.70 22.36
C LYS A 2 6.03 -21.71 20.85
N ARG A 3 6.96 -22.59 20.41
CA ARG A 3 7.30 -22.78 18.99
C ARG A 3 6.21 -23.54 18.25
N LEU A 4 6.04 -23.28 16.94
CA LEU A 4 5.12 -23.97 16.06
C LEU A 4 5.58 -25.40 15.84
N GLY A 5 4.73 -26.35 16.11
CA GLY A 5 4.96 -27.79 15.89
C GLY A 5 3.65 -28.51 15.65
N ASN A 6 3.72 -29.78 15.22
CA ASN A 6 2.59 -30.61 14.85
C ASN A 6 1.70 -29.97 13.76
N ILE A 7 2.31 -29.33 12.78
CA ILE A 7 1.63 -28.63 11.68
C ILE A 7 1.44 -29.58 10.50
N SER A 8 2.31 -30.55 10.34
CA SER A 8 2.38 -31.42 9.17
C SER A 8 1.04 -32.09 8.84
N GLN A 9 0.26 -32.55 9.84
CA GLN A 9 -1.07 -33.14 9.58
C GLN A 9 -2.03 -32.16 8.87
N ALA A 10 -2.00 -30.87 9.22
CA ALA A 10 -2.83 -29.86 8.58
C ALA A 10 -2.31 -29.48 7.18
N VAL A 11 -1.01 -29.59 6.93
CA VAL A 11 -0.41 -29.38 5.61
C VAL A 11 -0.72 -30.55 4.68
N GLU A 12 -0.66 -31.81 5.17
CA GLU A 12 -0.74 -33.04 4.40
C GLU A 12 -2.18 -33.41 3.96
N THR A 13 -2.96 -32.45 3.51
CA THR A 13 -4.31 -32.65 2.99
C THR A 13 -4.43 -32.14 1.56
N LEU A 14 -5.12 -32.86 0.69
CA LEU A 14 -5.35 -32.45 -0.69
C LEU A 14 -6.11 -31.12 -0.76
N GLN A 15 -7.01 -30.89 0.19
CA GLN A 15 -7.75 -29.63 0.30
C GLN A 15 -6.81 -28.44 0.51
N ASN A 16 -5.80 -28.55 1.38
CA ASN A 16 -4.80 -27.49 1.58
C ASN A 16 -4.02 -27.18 0.29
N PHE A 17 -3.67 -28.21 -0.50
CA PHE A 17 -2.99 -28.00 -1.79
C PHE A 17 -3.90 -27.35 -2.84
N ARG A 18 -5.20 -27.65 -2.86
CA ARG A 18 -6.19 -26.94 -3.70
C ARG A 18 -6.27 -25.47 -3.33
N GLU A 19 -6.41 -25.16 -2.05
CA GLU A 19 -6.44 -23.78 -1.56
C GLU A 19 -5.14 -23.03 -1.88
N ALA A 20 -4.00 -23.68 -1.72
CA ALA A 20 -2.69 -23.14 -2.09
C ALA A 20 -2.58 -22.79 -3.57
N PHE A 21 -3.08 -23.65 -4.47
CA PHE A 21 -3.15 -23.35 -5.89
C PHE A 21 -4.06 -22.16 -6.18
N PHE A 22 -5.24 -22.10 -5.61
CA PHE A 22 -6.16 -20.98 -5.82
C PHE A 22 -5.59 -19.66 -5.29
N ASP A 23 -4.89 -19.68 -4.17
CA ASP A 23 -4.20 -18.50 -3.66
C ASP A 23 -3.04 -18.07 -4.57
N PHE A 24 -2.25 -19.00 -5.07
CA PHE A 24 -1.16 -18.73 -6.00
C PHE A 24 -1.69 -18.24 -7.36
N SER A 25 -2.71 -18.88 -7.92
CA SER A 25 -3.24 -18.59 -9.26
C SER A 25 -4.10 -17.33 -9.34
N ARG A 26 -4.44 -16.72 -8.20
CA ARG A 26 -5.22 -15.47 -8.14
C ARG A 26 -4.59 -14.40 -9.05
N HIS A 27 -5.37 -13.89 -9.99
CA HIS A 27 -4.95 -12.93 -11.04
C HIS A 27 -3.88 -13.46 -12.02
N LYS A 28 -3.65 -14.78 -12.10
CA LYS A 28 -2.66 -15.41 -12.99
C LYS A 28 -3.28 -16.48 -13.91
N LYS A 29 -4.58 -16.72 -13.86
CA LYS A 29 -5.28 -17.77 -14.62
C LYS A 29 -5.07 -17.71 -16.15
N SER A 30 -4.77 -16.52 -16.69
CA SER A 30 -4.47 -16.34 -18.12
C SER A 30 -3.04 -16.73 -18.53
N ARG A 31 -2.20 -17.14 -17.59
CA ARG A 31 -0.82 -17.57 -17.91
C ARG A 31 -0.82 -19.01 -18.38
N LEU A 32 -0.14 -19.27 -19.50
CA LEU A 32 -0.04 -20.62 -20.09
C LEU A 32 0.47 -21.66 -19.08
N SER A 33 1.46 -21.33 -18.26
CA SER A 33 1.99 -22.25 -17.23
C SER A 33 0.96 -22.60 -16.17
N VAL A 34 0.05 -21.68 -15.81
CA VAL A 34 -1.02 -21.97 -14.85
C VAL A 34 -2.09 -22.84 -15.52
N GLN A 35 -2.45 -22.55 -16.78
CA GLN A 35 -3.39 -23.38 -17.54
C GLN A 35 -2.88 -24.81 -17.78
N ALA A 36 -1.60 -24.96 -18.08
CA ALA A 36 -0.96 -26.26 -18.23
C ALA A 36 -0.98 -27.07 -16.91
N PHE A 37 -0.75 -26.44 -15.77
CA PHE A 37 -0.88 -27.10 -14.47
C PHE A 37 -2.33 -27.48 -14.16
N GLU A 38 -3.30 -26.63 -14.53
CA GLU A 38 -4.73 -26.82 -14.31
C GLU A 38 -5.31 -27.94 -15.22
N ALA A 39 -4.68 -28.24 -16.35
CA ALA A 39 -5.11 -29.31 -17.24
C ALA A 39 -5.04 -30.71 -16.59
N GLU A 40 -4.05 -30.95 -15.72
CA GLU A 40 -3.88 -32.20 -14.95
C GLU A 40 -4.00 -31.92 -13.44
N PHE A 41 -4.98 -31.12 -13.05
CA PHE A 41 -5.07 -30.48 -11.76
C PHE A 41 -4.95 -31.44 -10.57
N GLU A 42 -5.81 -32.46 -10.51
CA GLU A 42 -5.85 -33.39 -9.36
C GLU A 42 -4.59 -34.26 -9.31
N ALA A 43 -4.10 -34.72 -10.47
CA ALA A 43 -2.88 -35.54 -10.53
C ALA A 43 -1.65 -34.73 -10.07
N ASN A 44 -1.53 -33.47 -10.52
CA ASN A 44 -0.45 -32.59 -10.13
C ASN A 44 -0.49 -32.27 -8.62
N LEU A 45 -1.67 -32.03 -8.05
CA LEU A 45 -1.80 -31.78 -6.61
C LEU A 45 -1.48 -32.99 -5.78
N GLN A 46 -1.93 -34.20 -6.22
CA GLN A 46 -1.63 -35.45 -5.53
C GLN A 46 -0.13 -35.73 -5.52
N ALA A 47 0.54 -35.56 -6.68
CA ALA A 47 1.99 -35.74 -6.79
C ALA A 47 2.77 -34.80 -5.85
N LEU A 48 2.36 -33.53 -5.75
CA LEU A 48 2.99 -32.57 -4.83
C LEU A 48 2.73 -32.92 -3.35
N LEU A 49 1.52 -33.39 -3.02
CA LEU A 49 1.17 -33.83 -1.68
C LEU A 49 2.01 -35.04 -1.26
N ASP A 50 2.14 -36.03 -2.15
CA ASP A 50 2.93 -37.23 -1.89
C ASP A 50 4.42 -36.93 -1.75
N ALA A 51 4.94 -36.04 -2.60
CA ALA A 51 6.32 -35.57 -2.49
C ALA A 51 6.58 -34.82 -1.16
N TYR A 52 5.62 -34.02 -0.67
CA TYR A 52 5.72 -33.40 0.65
C TYR A 52 5.65 -34.42 1.80
N LYS A 53 4.71 -35.36 1.75
CA LYS A 53 4.54 -36.40 2.76
C LYS A 53 5.79 -37.26 2.94
N HIS A 54 6.39 -37.66 1.82
CA HIS A 54 7.55 -38.55 1.81
C HIS A 54 8.88 -37.76 1.86
N GLN A 55 8.85 -36.41 1.89
CA GLN A 55 10.04 -35.55 1.88
C GLN A 55 10.97 -35.82 0.69
N THR A 56 10.38 -36.12 -0.47
CA THR A 56 11.09 -36.40 -1.74
C THR A 56 11.06 -35.19 -2.69
N TRP A 57 10.42 -34.11 -2.28
CA TRP A 57 10.39 -32.91 -3.10
C TRP A 57 11.71 -32.15 -3.02
N HIS A 58 12.16 -31.70 -4.17
CA HIS A 58 13.30 -30.79 -4.36
C HIS A 58 12.87 -29.59 -5.16
N THR A 59 13.45 -28.43 -4.86
CA THR A 59 13.23 -27.20 -5.60
C THR A 59 13.71 -27.38 -7.05
N SER A 60 12.84 -27.06 -8.00
CA SER A 60 13.19 -27.10 -9.42
C SER A 60 14.26 -26.08 -9.78
N ASP A 61 14.95 -26.30 -10.91
CA ASP A 61 15.91 -25.34 -11.44
C ASP A 61 15.25 -23.97 -11.69
N TYR A 62 15.99 -22.92 -11.38
CA TYR A 62 15.52 -21.54 -11.55
C TYR A 62 15.65 -21.08 -13.00
N GLU A 63 14.53 -20.66 -13.61
CA GLU A 63 14.56 -19.91 -14.87
C GLU A 63 15.00 -18.47 -14.58
N VAL A 64 16.18 -18.10 -15.05
CA VAL A 64 16.74 -16.76 -14.86
C VAL A 64 16.14 -15.78 -15.85
N LYS A 65 15.52 -14.71 -15.35
CA LYS A 65 15.01 -13.61 -16.16
C LYS A 65 15.68 -12.29 -15.76
N LEU A 66 16.32 -11.64 -16.74
CA LEU A 66 16.87 -10.31 -16.55
C LEU A 66 15.80 -9.23 -16.75
N ILE A 67 15.62 -8.36 -15.76
CA ILE A 67 14.79 -7.15 -15.85
C ILE A 67 15.72 -5.94 -15.91
N GLU A 68 15.73 -5.26 -17.06
CA GLU A 68 16.63 -4.12 -17.29
C GLU A 68 16.13 -2.79 -16.71
N LYS A 69 14.83 -2.60 -16.63
CA LYS A 69 14.23 -1.30 -16.22
C LYS A 69 13.23 -1.48 -15.08
N PRO A 70 13.21 -0.60 -14.08
CA PRO A 70 13.97 0.65 -13.92
C PRO A 70 15.40 0.48 -13.39
N LYS A 71 15.76 -0.69 -12.89
CA LYS A 71 17.11 -1.11 -12.47
C LYS A 71 17.33 -2.53 -12.96
N TYR A 72 18.55 -2.89 -13.26
CA TYR A 72 18.94 -4.28 -13.54
C TYR A 72 18.61 -5.15 -12.33
N ARG A 73 17.83 -6.20 -12.57
CA ARG A 73 17.46 -7.20 -11.55
C ARG A 73 17.46 -8.57 -12.20
N ILE A 74 18.08 -9.50 -11.55
CA ILE A 74 17.93 -10.92 -11.84
C ILE A 74 16.72 -11.40 -11.06
N VAL A 75 15.74 -11.96 -11.77
CA VAL A 75 14.55 -12.58 -11.18
C VAL A 75 14.58 -14.05 -11.52
N ASN A 76 14.62 -14.87 -10.50
CA ASN A 76 14.58 -16.32 -10.63
C ASN A 76 13.13 -16.77 -10.54
N LYS A 77 12.67 -17.50 -11.55
CA LYS A 77 11.33 -18.03 -11.60
C LYS A 77 11.36 -19.51 -11.29
N LEU A 78 10.32 -19.98 -10.65
CA LEU A 78 10.04 -21.37 -10.41
C LEU A 78 8.80 -21.82 -11.19
N PRO A 79 8.67 -23.13 -11.50
CA PRO A 79 7.45 -23.73 -12.02
C PRO A 79 6.25 -23.51 -11.07
N VAL A 80 5.03 -23.73 -11.60
CA VAL A 80 3.80 -23.56 -10.81
C VAL A 80 3.77 -24.52 -9.62
N GLY A 81 4.21 -25.75 -9.79
CA GLY A 81 4.26 -26.77 -8.73
C GLY A 81 5.04 -26.32 -7.51
N ASP A 82 6.23 -25.71 -7.70
CA ASP A 82 7.05 -25.18 -6.61
C ASP A 82 6.35 -24.08 -5.82
N HIS A 83 5.64 -23.21 -6.51
CA HIS A 83 4.85 -22.18 -5.84
C HIS A 83 3.70 -22.79 -5.05
N VAL A 84 3.00 -23.78 -5.59
CA VAL A 84 1.85 -24.43 -4.94
C VAL A 84 2.30 -25.14 -3.67
N ILE A 85 3.33 -25.97 -3.72
CA ILE A 85 3.81 -26.71 -2.54
C ILE A 85 4.35 -25.76 -1.46
N GLN A 86 5.03 -24.67 -1.83
CA GLN A 86 5.48 -23.66 -0.87
C GLN A 86 4.32 -22.90 -0.22
N HIS A 87 3.25 -22.60 -0.98
CA HIS A 87 2.03 -22.04 -0.42
C HIS A 87 1.35 -23.01 0.54
N ALA A 88 1.22 -24.30 0.15
CA ALA A 88 0.62 -25.34 0.98
C ALA A 88 1.39 -25.55 2.30
N ALA A 89 2.72 -25.67 2.23
CA ALA A 89 3.57 -25.84 3.40
C ALA A 89 3.45 -24.67 4.41
N MET A 90 3.24 -23.44 3.92
CA MET A 90 3.18 -22.26 4.77
C MET A 90 1.77 -21.87 5.20
N HIS A 91 0.72 -22.36 4.56
CA HIS A 91 -0.66 -21.90 4.75
C HIS A 91 -1.10 -21.90 6.21
N THR A 92 -0.80 -22.96 6.94
CA THR A 92 -1.20 -23.14 8.35
C THR A 92 -0.32 -22.38 9.35
N SER A 93 0.86 -21.93 8.93
CA SER A 93 1.88 -21.32 9.80
C SER A 93 2.14 -19.84 9.49
N GLU A 94 1.81 -19.36 8.31
CA GLU A 94 2.15 -18.03 7.83
C GLU A 94 1.67 -16.92 8.76
N ASP A 95 0.40 -16.90 9.16
CA ASP A 95 -0.15 -15.84 10.01
C ASP A 95 0.52 -15.82 11.40
N LYS A 96 0.84 -17.01 11.94
CA LYS A 96 1.54 -17.13 13.22
C LYS A 96 2.97 -16.62 13.15
N LEU A 97 3.66 -16.84 12.03
CA LEU A 97 5.01 -16.30 11.79
C LEU A 97 4.97 -14.79 11.53
N ARG A 98 3.99 -14.32 10.76
CA ARG A 98 3.80 -12.87 10.54
C ARG A 98 3.50 -12.11 11.82
N ALA A 99 2.81 -12.73 12.78
CA ALA A 99 2.59 -12.13 14.11
C ALA A 99 3.87 -11.93 14.93
N LYS A 100 5.03 -12.48 14.49
CA LYS A 100 6.36 -12.24 15.09
C LYS A 100 7.09 -11.05 14.50
N ILE A 101 6.62 -10.58 13.36
CA ILE A 101 7.18 -9.41 12.69
C ILE A 101 6.49 -8.17 13.26
N PRO A 102 7.23 -7.10 13.62
CA PRO A 102 6.63 -5.88 14.15
C PRO A 102 5.58 -5.28 13.22
N PHE A 103 4.57 -4.65 13.79
CA PHE A 103 3.51 -3.96 13.05
C PHE A 103 4.08 -2.93 12.06
N ASN A 104 5.15 -2.24 12.46
CA ASN A 104 5.84 -1.22 11.67
C ASN A 104 6.75 -1.79 10.56
N SER A 105 6.76 -3.13 10.39
CA SER A 105 7.47 -3.83 9.30
C SER A 105 6.47 -4.59 8.41
N PRO A 106 5.54 -3.90 7.73
CA PRO A 106 4.34 -4.50 7.14
C PRO A 106 4.57 -5.23 5.81
N ALA A 107 5.76 -5.13 5.20
CA ALA A 107 6.00 -5.65 3.86
C ALA A 107 5.67 -7.14 3.73
N GLY A 108 5.06 -7.52 2.60
CA GLY A 108 4.65 -8.89 2.32
C GLY A 108 3.44 -9.40 3.12
N THR A 109 2.88 -8.60 4.03
CA THR A 109 1.66 -8.96 4.78
C THR A 109 0.42 -8.60 3.97
N LYS A 110 -0.57 -9.50 3.91
CA LYS A 110 -1.84 -9.27 3.20
C LYS A 110 -2.53 -8.01 3.73
N GLY A 111 -2.92 -7.10 2.83
CA GLY A 111 -3.51 -5.81 3.17
C GLY A 111 -2.53 -4.74 3.67
N ARG A 112 -1.25 -5.06 3.86
CA ARG A 112 -0.22 -4.16 4.40
C ARG A 112 0.93 -3.90 3.42
N GLY A 113 0.59 -3.60 2.16
CA GLY A 113 1.57 -3.24 1.13
C GLY A 113 2.10 -1.80 1.26
N THR A 114 2.76 -1.32 0.19
CA THR A 114 3.33 0.05 0.10
C THR A 114 2.33 1.15 0.48
N HIS A 115 1.07 1.02 0.11
CA HIS A 115 0.03 2.02 0.42
C HIS A 115 -0.32 2.06 1.90
N PHE A 116 -0.31 0.91 2.58
CA PHE A 116 -0.46 0.85 4.03
C PHE A 116 0.71 1.55 4.71
N PHE A 117 1.94 1.30 4.25
CA PHE A 117 3.15 1.92 4.78
C PHE A 117 3.12 3.46 4.63
N TYR A 118 2.70 3.97 3.46
CA TYR A 118 2.47 5.42 3.29
C TYR A 118 1.47 5.97 4.32
N LYS A 119 0.39 5.22 4.56
CA LYS A 119 -0.67 5.67 5.47
C LYS A 119 -0.18 5.77 6.90
N ILE A 120 0.55 4.76 7.40
CA ILE A 120 1.05 4.79 8.79
C ILE A 120 2.09 5.88 9.00
N ILE A 121 3.07 6.03 8.11
CA ILE A 121 4.07 7.11 8.20
C ILE A 121 3.39 8.49 8.16
N LYS A 122 2.51 8.71 7.19
CA LYS A 122 1.79 9.98 7.06
C LYS A 122 0.93 10.27 8.29
N GLN A 123 0.27 9.27 8.83
CA GLN A 123 -0.54 9.41 10.05
C GLN A 123 0.33 9.80 11.23
N ASP A 124 1.48 9.15 11.44
CA ASP A 124 2.38 9.46 12.53
C ASP A 124 2.95 10.88 12.44
N ILE A 125 3.41 11.32 11.27
CA ILE A 125 3.88 12.69 11.07
C ILE A 125 2.77 13.71 11.37
N PHE A 126 1.51 13.37 11.05
CA PHE A 126 0.37 14.26 11.25
C PHE A 126 -0.15 14.29 12.68
N THR A 127 -0.13 13.15 13.39
CA THR A 127 -0.73 13.01 14.73
C THR A 127 0.26 13.20 15.87
N SER A 128 1.55 12.96 15.64
CA SER A 128 2.58 13.13 16.65
C SER A 128 2.97 14.61 16.80
N PRO A 129 3.45 15.04 17.97
CA PRO A 129 4.06 16.35 18.14
C PRO A 129 5.11 16.58 17.06
N GLN A 130 5.12 17.75 16.44
CA GLN A 130 6.04 18.06 15.32
C GLN A 130 7.51 17.86 15.71
N GLN A 131 7.85 18.11 16.97
CA GLN A 131 9.18 17.87 17.50
C GLN A 131 9.58 16.40 17.44
N ASP A 132 8.72 15.46 17.83
CA ASP A 132 9.03 14.02 17.92
C ASP A 132 9.39 13.41 16.55
N THR A 133 8.91 13.99 15.48
CA THR A 133 9.15 13.55 14.09
C THR A 133 9.96 14.54 13.25
N PHE A 134 10.72 15.44 13.91
CA PHE A 134 11.37 16.58 13.23
C PHE A 134 12.45 16.14 12.22
N TYR A 135 13.26 15.13 12.58
CA TYR A 135 14.29 14.55 11.72
C TYR A 135 13.90 13.15 11.26
N CYS A 136 14.33 12.79 10.06
CA CYS A 136 14.19 11.45 9.50
C CYS A 136 15.55 10.89 9.08
N LEU A 137 15.81 9.64 9.44
CA LEU A 137 16.97 8.84 9.08
C LEU A 137 16.49 7.69 8.17
N PRO A 138 16.63 7.78 6.83
CA PRO A 138 16.47 6.66 5.93
C PRO A 138 17.78 5.86 5.85
N MET A 139 17.69 4.54 5.95
CA MET A 139 18.80 3.60 5.74
C MET A 139 18.34 2.49 4.82
N ASP A 140 19.25 1.95 4.01
CA ASP A 140 18.98 0.86 3.06
C ASP A 140 20.03 -0.23 3.22
N ILE A 141 19.59 -1.47 3.42
CA ILE A 141 20.48 -2.62 3.59
C ILE A 141 21.02 -3.01 2.21
N HIS A 142 22.36 -3.04 2.10
CA HIS A 142 23.04 -3.31 0.84
C HIS A 142 22.79 -4.74 0.35
N HIS A 143 22.23 -4.88 -0.86
CA HIS A 143 21.98 -6.17 -1.51
C HIS A 143 21.33 -7.20 -0.58
N TYR A 144 20.30 -6.79 0.17
CA TYR A 144 19.71 -7.55 1.27
C TYR A 144 19.48 -9.02 0.93
N PHE A 145 18.69 -9.32 -0.09
CA PHE A 145 18.31 -10.70 -0.44
C PHE A 145 19.50 -11.57 -0.85
N GLN A 146 20.50 -10.99 -1.50
CA GLN A 146 21.71 -11.69 -1.91
C GLN A 146 22.69 -11.96 -0.76
N ASN A 147 22.62 -11.16 0.31
CA ASN A 147 23.56 -11.21 1.43
C ASN A 147 22.99 -11.90 2.67
N VAL A 148 21.77 -12.46 2.61
CA VAL A 148 21.22 -13.24 3.73
C VAL A 148 22.01 -14.54 3.87
N GLU A 149 22.71 -14.73 4.98
CA GLU A 149 23.48 -15.92 5.29
C GLU A 149 22.57 -17.06 5.76
N HIS A 150 22.66 -18.24 5.14
CA HIS A 150 21.73 -19.35 5.34
C HIS A 150 21.70 -19.85 6.78
N ASN A 151 22.89 -20.05 7.41
CA ASN A 151 22.93 -20.57 8.77
C ASN A 151 22.31 -19.59 9.79
N LEU A 152 22.53 -18.29 9.57
CA LEU A 152 21.88 -17.26 10.41
C LEU A 152 20.37 -17.25 10.18
N LEU A 153 19.91 -17.32 8.93
CA LEU A 153 18.49 -17.41 8.60
C LEU A 153 17.85 -18.67 9.22
N LYS A 154 18.51 -19.83 9.08
CA LYS A 154 18.07 -21.10 9.66
C LYS A 154 17.96 -21.00 11.18
N ARG A 155 18.91 -20.34 11.85
CA ARG A 155 18.86 -20.07 13.28
C ARG A 155 17.65 -19.22 13.65
N GLU A 156 17.36 -18.16 12.89
CA GLU A 156 16.26 -17.24 13.22
C GLU A 156 14.89 -17.91 13.10
N TYR A 157 14.56 -18.63 12.00
CA TYR A 157 13.24 -19.25 11.92
C TYR A 157 13.06 -20.45 12.85
N ARG A 158 14.13 -21.14 13.24
CA ARG A 158 14.10 -22.20 14.27
C ARG A 158 13.75 -21.70 15.67
N LEU A 159 13.86 -20.40 15.93
CA LEU A 159 13.34 -19.80 17.17
C LEU A 159 11.81 -19.90 17.24
N TYR A 160 11.13 -19.97 16.10
CA TYR A 160 9.67 -19.95 16.00
C TYR A 160 9.07 -21.29 15.58
N ILE A 161 9.81 -22.11 14.84
CA ILE A 161 9.35 -23.40 14.28
C ILE A 161 10.12 -24.54 14.94
N LYS A 162 9.40 -25.62 15.31
CA LYS A 162 9.96 -26.89 15.80
C LYS A 162 9.46 -28.11 15.04
N ASP A 163 8.53 -27.93 14.08
CA ASP A 163 8.02 -29.01 13.25
C ASP A 163 9.12 -29.48 12.30
N ARG A 164 9.52 -30.77 12.42
CA ARG A 164 10.69 -31.30 11.71
C ARG A 164 10.49 -31.34 10.20
N LYS A 165 9.30 -31.74 9.73
CA LYS A 165 9.01 -31.82 8.29
C LYS A 165 8.97 -30.44 7.66
N LEU A 166 8.30 -29.48 8.30
CA LEU A 166 8.28 -28.12 7.83
C LEU A 166 9.68 -27.49 7.83
N LEU A 167 10.51 -27.75 8.85
CA LEU A 167 11.89 -27.28 8.87
C LEU A 167 12.72 -27.85 7.73
N ALA A 168 12.62 -29.18 7.48
CA ALA A 168 13.31 -29.83 6.37
C ALA A 168 12.90 -29.23 5.01
N PHE A 169 11.60 -28.97 4.83
CA PHE A 169 11.07 -28.33 3.62
C PHE A 169 11.60 -26.89 3.45
N ILE A 170 11.62 -26.09 4.52
CA ILE A 170 12.14 -24.71 4.47
C ILE A 170 13.65 -24.71 4.21
N ASP A 171 14.39 -25.65 4.84
CA ASP A 171 15.84 -25.80 4.62
C ASP A 171 16.13 -26.11 3.16
N GLU A 172 15.38 -27.03 2.53
CA GLU A 172 15.48 -27.34 1.11
C GLU A 172 15.32 -26.10 0.21
N VAL A 173 14.26 -25.31 0.45
CA VAL A 173 14.04 -24.06 -0.31
C VAL A 173 15.15 -23.04 -0.11
N VAL A 174 15.70 -22.92 1.09
CA VAL A 174 16.79 -21.98 1.39
C VAL A 174 18.07 -22.46 0.74
N ASP A 175 18.39 -23.75 0.83
CA ASP A 175 19.64 -24.32 0.30
C ASP A 175 19.63 -24.47 -1.23
N SER A 176 18.45 -24.48 -1.87
CA SER A 176 18.33 -24.54 -3.34
C SER A 176 18.94 -23.34 -4.07
N TYR A 177 19.26 -22.27 -3.38
CA TYR A 177 19.86 -21.08 -3.97
C TYR A 177 21.22 -20.79 -3.31
N ALA A 178 22.27 -20.77 -4.09
CA ALA A 178 23.65 -20.78 -3.59
C ALA A 178 24.03 -19.56 -2.70
N ASN A 179 23.48 -18.38 -2.99
CA ASN A 179 23.84 -17.14 -2.28
C ASN A 179 22.61 -16.33 -1.91
N GLY A 180 22.34 -16.18 -0.62
CA GLY A 180 21.20 -15.42 -0.14
C GLY A 180 19.87 -16.14 -0.34
N ILE A 181 18.80 -15.39 -0.55
CA ILE A 181 17.45 -15.92 -0.76
C ILE A 181 16.82 -15.35 -2.04
N VAL A 182 16.01 -16.17 -2.70
CA VAL A 182 15.44 -15.86 -4.01
C VAL A 182 14.41 -14.75 -3.94
N LEU A 183 14.52 -13.79 -4.86
CA LEU A 183 13.49 -12.76 -5.06
C LEU A 183 12.33 -13.29 -5.90
N GLY A 184 11.10 -13.01 -5.46
CA GLY A 184 9.88 -13.32 -6.23
C GLY A 184 9.10 -14.53 -5.72
N VAL A 185 9.60 -15.22 -4.72
CA VAL A 185 8.94 -16.34 -4.06
C VAL A 185 8.32 -15.87 -2.73
N LYS A 186 7.09 -16.31 -2.43
CA LYS A 186 6.34 -15.86 -1.23
C LYS A 186 7.02 -16.30 0.07
N LEU A 187 7.51 -17.55 0.12
CA LEU A 187 8.19 -18.09 1.29
C LEU A 187 9.45 -17.29 1.63
N THR A 188 10.32 -17.04 0.65
CA THR A 188 11.57 -16.29 0.87
C THR A 188 11.33 -14.85 1.28
N GLN A 189 10.24 -14.21 0.80
CA GLN A 189 9.83 -12.89 1.28
C GLN A 189 9.43 -12.91 2.77
N LEU A 190 8.69 -13.93 3.21
CA LEU A 190 8.34 -14.09 4.62
C LEU A 190 9.57 -14.35 5.48
N LEU A 191 10.45 -15.25 5.04
CA LEU A 191 11.70 -15.56 5.74
C LEU A 191 12.62 -14.33 5.85
N GLY A 192 12.74 -13.53 4.79
CA GLY A 192 13.48 -12.28 4.83
C GLY A 192 12.89 -11.26 5.81
N GLN A 193 11.57 -11.16 5.91
CA GLN A 193 10.95 -10.31 6.96
C GLN A 193 11.23 -10.82 8.37
N LEU A 194 11.11 -12.13 8.56
CA LEU A 194 11.32 -12.79 9.85
C LEU A 194 12.78 -12.69 10.30
N PHE A 195 13.74 -12.76 9.37
CA PHE A 195 15.17 -12.67 9.61
C PHE A 195 15.55 -11.38 10.33
N LEU A 196 14.93 -10.26 9.98
CA LEU A 196 15.18 -8.95 10.61
C LEU A 196 14.21 -8.61 11.75
N ALA A 197 13.22 -9.46 12.04
CA ALA A 197 12.23 -9.14 13.07
C ALA A 197 12.87 -8.89 14.45
N ARG A 198 13.88 -9.69 14.82
CA ARG A 198 14.61 -9.50 16.07
C ARG A 198 15.46 -8.23 16.08
N PHE A 199 16.06 -7.88 14.94
CA PHE A 199 16.75 -6.60 14.78
C PHE A 199 15.79 -5.41 14.95
N ASP A 200 14.58 -5.47 14.36
CA ASP A 200 13.58 -4.42 14.51
C ASP A 200 13.22 -4.19 15.98
N TYR A 201 12.98 -5.27 16.74
CA TYR A 201 12.69 -5.17 18.19
C TYR A 201 13.85 -4.61 18.99
N LEU A 202 15.10 -4.99 18.67
CA LEU A 202 16.29 -4.43 19.32
C LEU A 202 16.45 -2.94 18.99
N ALA A 203 16.28 -2.56 17.73
CA ALA A 203 16.37 -1.16 17.32
C ALA A 203 15.31 -0.30 18.02
N MET A 204 14.04 -0.75 18.06
CA MET A 204 12.97 -0.04 18.77
C MET A 204 13.25 0.17 20.25
N ARG A 205 14.00 -0.74 20.89
CA ARG A 205 14.44 -0.60 22.29
C ARG A 205 15.83 0.05 22.43
N CYS A 206 16.27 0.79 21.44
CA CYS A 206 17.61 1.42 21.43
C CYS A 206 18.73 0.41 21.73
N PHE A 207 18.62 -0.81 21.18
CA PHE A 207 19.59 -1.90 21.35
C PHE A 207 19.86 -2.30 22.79
N ASP A 208 18.89 -2.08 23.67
CA ASP A 208 18.95 -2.40 25.09
C ASP A 208 20.17 -1.76 25.81
N ILE A 209 20.60 -0.56 25.39
CA ILE A 209 21.78 0.14 25.92
C ILE A 209 21.72 0.27 27.44
N LEU A 210 20.56 0.62 28.01
CA LEU A 210 20.37 0.82 29.46
C LEU A 210 20.56 -0.46 30.28
N GLN A 211 20.54 -1.64 29.66
CA GLN A 211 20.71 -2.92 30.36
C GLN A 211 22.18 -3.32 30.57
N ASP A 212 23.11 -2.62 29.92
CA ASP A 212 24.54 -2.88 29.95
C ASP A 212 25.27 -1.59 30.38
N PRO A 213 25.75 -1.50 31.65
CA PRO A 213 26.32 -0.27 32.18
C PRO A 213 27.55 0.25 31.41
N GLU A 214 28.38 -0.65 30.87
CA GLU A 214 29.55 -0.25 30.08
C GLU A 214 29.13 0.35 28.73
N LYS A 215 28.21 -0.28 28.03
CA LYS A 215 27.64 0.26 26.79
C LYS A 215 26.90 1.57 27.05
N HIS A 216 26.10 1.62 28.09
CA HIS A 216 25.37 2.84 28.47
C HIS A 216 26.35 4.00 28.69
N GLY A 217 27.35 3.83 29.54
CA GLY A 217 28.35 4.88 29.80
C GLY A 217 29.09 5.34 28.55
N TYR A 218 29.48 4.39 27.68
CA TYR A 218 30.15 4.73 26.41
C TYR A 218 29.26 5.56 25.48
N TRP A 219 28.02 5.11 25.19
CA TRP A 219 27.13 5.77 24.26
C TRP A 219 26.59 7.10 24.80
N GLN A 220 26.36 7.19 26.11
CA GLN A 220 25.97 8.43 26.76
C GLN A 220 27.10 9.49 26.66
N ALA A 221 28.34 9.13 26.95
CA ALA A 221 29.48 10.02 26.80
C ALA A 221 29.68 10.45 25.34
N ARG A 222 29.50 9.52 24.38
CA ARG A 222 29.56 9.82 22.96
C ARG A 222 28.47 10.80 22.54
N TYR A 223 27.20 10.60 22.98
CA TYR A 223 26.10 11.52 22.73
C TYR A 223 26.41 12.94 23.22
N VAL A 224 26.86 13.05 24.46
CA VAL A 224 27.22 14.36 25.07
C VAL A 224 28.33 15.02 24.24
N THR A 225 29.39 14.30 23.92
CA THR A 225 30.51 14.82 23.13
C THR A 225 30.06 15.30 21.76
N ASP A 226 29.31 14.50 21.03
CA ASP A 226 28.83 14.86 19.69
C ASP A 226 27.84 16.03 19.73
N MET A 227 27.01 16.13 20.78
CA MET A 227 26.13 17.27 21.01
C MET A 227 26.90 18.55 21.24
N LEU A 228 27.91 18.53 22.13
CA LEU A 228 28.77 19.68 22.41
C LEU A 228 29.56 20.12 21.16
N LEU A 229 30.10 19.18 20.40
CA LEU A 229 30.80 19.46 19.12
C LEU A 229 29.88 20.06 18.03
N THR A 230 28.59 19.76 18.08
CA THR A 230 27.60 20.32 17.16
C THR A 230 27.28 21.78 17.50
N CYS A 231 27.45 22.20 18.77
CA CYS A 231 27.19 23.55 19.23
C CYS A 231 28.39 24.46 18.97
N ARG A 232 28.36 25.24 17.89
CA ARG A 232 29.43 26.18 17.52
C ARG A 232 29.28 27.57 18.17
N SER A 233 28.14 27.85 18.81
CA SER A 233 27.84 29.13 19.45
C SER A 233 26.83 28.97 20.58
N GLU A 234 26.79 29.93 21.53
CA GLU A 234 25.75 29.98 22.57
C GLU A 234 24.32 30.01 21.97
N GLN A 235 24.14 30.70 20.85
CA GLN A 235 22.85 30.75 20.19
C GLN A 235 22.42 29.37 19.67
N GLN A 236 23.35 28.59 19.09
CA GLN A 236 23.06 27.20 18.69
C GLN A 236 22.81 26.32 19.91
N ALA A 237 23.54 26.48 21.00
CA ALA A 237 23.32 25.76 22.23
C ALA A 237 21.90 26.02 22.79
N ARG A 238 21.41 27.27 22.74
CA ARG A 238 20.03 27.64 23.13
C ARG A 238 19.00 27.01 22.24
N VAL A 239 19.20 27.09 20.90
CA VAL A 239 18.27 26.50 19.89
C VAL A 239 18.17 24.98 20.03
N LEU A 240 19.29 24.30 20.29
CA LEU A 240 19.33 22.86 20.52
C LEU A 240 18.93 22.47 21.94
N ASN A 241 18.57 23.45 22.76
CA ASN A 241 18.27 23.26 24.20
C ASN A 241 19.36 22.45 24.92
N VAL A 242 20.62 22.80 24.66
CA VAL A 242 21.78 22.17 25.30
C VAL A 242 21.94 22.79 26.69
N GLY A 243 21.51 22.02 27.69
CA GLY A 243 21.85 22.29 29.08
C GLY A 243 23.29 21.88 29.41
N GLY A 244 23.64 21.87 30.67
CA GLY A 244 24.91 21.29 31.10
C GLY A 244 24.96 19.77 30.83
N VAL A 245 26.17 19.18 31.04
CA VAL A 245 26.40 17.73 30.83
C VAL A 245 25.35 16.85 31.51
N LYS A 246 24.92 17.22 32.73
CA LYS A 246 23.85 16.51 33.45
C LYS A 246 22.53 16.46 32.66
N SER A 247 22.09 17.58 32.07
CA SER A 247 20.86 17.66 31.28
C SER A 247 20.95 16.83 29.98
N LEU A 248 22.14 16.76 29.38
CA LEU A 248 22.36 15.91 28.19
C LEU A 248 22.33 14.43 28.53
N ASN A 249 22.91 14.04 29.67
CA ASN A 249 22.84 12.67 30.19
C ASN A 249 21.38 12.25 30.44
N GLU A 250 20.62 13.07 31.16
CA GLU A 250 19.19 12.82 31.41
C GLU A 250 18.36 12.72 30.12
N ARG A 251 18.70 13.54 29.12
CA ARG A 251 18.05 13.48 27.79
C ARG A 251 18.36 12.17 27.08
N PHE A 252 19.61 11.74 27.05
CA PHE A 252 20.01 10.48 26.46
C PHE A 252 19.30 9.29 27.12
N ASP A 253 19.28 9.27 28.48
CA ASP A 253 18.63 8.23 29.26
C ASP A 253 17.11 8.19 28.98
N ARG A 254 16.47 9.35 28.89
CA ARG A 254 15.07 9.48 28.51
C ARG A 254 14.83 8.86 27.12
N PHE A 255 15.62 9.21 26.10
CA PHE A 255 15.47 8.69 24.75
C PHE A 255 15.65 7.17 24.70
N CYS A 256 16.63 6.63 25.42
CA CYS A 256 16.84 5.19 25.50
C CYS A 256 15.71 4.47 26.24
N SER A 257 15.14 5.08 27.29
CA SER A 257 14.03 4.51 28.06
C SER A 257 12.71 4.52 27.30
N GLU A 258 12.44 5.60 26.54
CA GLU A 258 11.26 5.73 25.70
C GLU A 258 11.32 4.84 24.44
N GLY A 259 12.53 4.52 23.96
CA GLY A 259 12.75 3.78 22.73
C GLY A 259 12.44 4.56 21.47
N LEU A 260 12.61 3.94 20.32
CA LEU A 260 12.30 4.54 19.02
C LEU A 260 10.82 4.39 18.71
N LYS A 261 10.00 5.37 19.07
CA LYS A 261 8.54 5.41 18.82
C LYS A 261 8.20 5.37 17.33
N HIS A 262 9.01 6.03 16.50
CA HIS A 262 8.81 6.19 15.06
C HIS A 262 9.87 5.40 14.27
N TYR A 263 9.91 4.09 14.49
CA TYR A 263 10.73 3.14 13.75
C TYR A 263 9.86 2.39 12.72
N TYR A 264 10.34 2.29 11.47
CA TYR A 264 9.66 1.60 10.38
C TYR A 264 10.66 0.84 9.53
N ARG A 265 10.28 -0.34 9.06
CA ARG A 265 11.04 -1.07 8.04
C ARG A 265 10.13 -1.61 6.93
N PHE A 266 10.54 -1.42 5.69
CA PHE A 266 9.89 -2.01 4.52
C PHE A 266 10.91 -2.78 3.71
N MET A 267 10.94 -4.11 3.89
CA MET A 267 11.98 -5.01 3.36
C MET A 267 13.37 -4.59 3.88
N ASP A 268 14.21 -4.09 2.97
CA ASP A 268 15.56 -3.59 3.17
C ASP A 268 15.65 -2.12 3.59
N ASN A 269 14.56 -1.37 3.47
CA ASN A 269 14.53 0.05 3.80
C ASN A 269 14.10 0.28 5.24
N ILE A 270 14.92 0.95 6.04
CA ILE A 270 14.68 1.33 7.43
C ILE A 270 14.45 2.84 7.48
N PHE A 271 13.47 3.28 8.25
CA PHE A 271 13.17 4.70 8.49
C PHE A 271 13.00 4.93 9.98
N ILE A 272 13.71 5.91 10.52
CA ILE A 272 13.58 6.32 11.92
C ILE A 272 13.30 7.82 11.95
N MET A 273 12.28 8.26 12.69
CA MET A 273 12.05 9.68 12.94
C MET A 273 12.26 9.98 14.42
N HIS A 274 12.84 11.15 14.71
CA HIS A 274 13.15 11.57 16.07
C HIS A 274 13.36 13.09 16.16
N GLU A 275 13.21 13.66 17.36
CA GLU A 275 13.47 15.08 17.62
C GLU A 275 14.96 15.44 17.56
N ASP A 276 15.85 14.52 17.86
CA ASP A 276 17.28 14.77 18.05
C ASP A 276 18.12 14.13 16.93
N LYS A 277 18.87 14.98 16.20
CA LYS A 277 19.71 14.56 15.08
C LYS A 277 20.95 13.79 15.52
N VAL A 278 21.52 14.14 16.68
CA VAL A 278 22.71 13.48 17.22
C VAL A 278 22.35 12.08 17.69
N PHE A 279 21.23 11.96 18.41
CA PHE A 279 20.71 10.66 18.80
C PHE A 279 20.42 9.74 17.60
N LEU A 280 19.79 10.27 16.52
CA LEU A 280 19.57 9.51 15.30
C LEU A 280 20.89 9.02 14.67
N ARG A 281 21.96 9.83 14.73
CA ARG A 281 23.28 9.41 14.22
C ARG A 281 23.81 8.22 15.02
N LEU A 282 23.72 8.26 16.35
CA LEU A 282 24.11 7.13 17.19
C LEU A 282 23.28 5.87 16.90
N MET A 283 21.97 6.02 16.68
CA MET A 283 21.11 4.89 16.29
C MET A 283 21.48 4.32 14.91
N ALA A 284 21.95 5.15 13.98
CA ALA A 284 22.49 4.68 12.71
C ALA A 284 23.77 3.87 12.90
N GLU A 285 24.72 4.38 13.69
CA GLU A 285 25.99 3.69 14.01
C GLU A 285 25.74 2.34 14.70
N LEU A 286 24.85 2.31 15.67
CA LEU A 286 24.41 1.09 16.35
C LEU A 286 23.75 0.10 15.37
N SER A 287 22.89 0.60 14.48
CA SER A 287 22.26 -0.24 13.45
C SER A 287 23.29 -0.87 12.54
N VAL A 288 24.28 -0.10 12.06
CA VAL A 288 25.39 -0.61 11.24
C VAL A 288 26.17 -1.67 11.99
N MET A 289 26.55 -1.40 13.24
CA MET A 289 27.36 -2.31 14.06
C MET A 289 26.61 -3.63 14.31
N HIS A 290 25.34 -3.58 14.72
CA HIS A 290 24.55 -4.78 15.01
C HIS A 290 24.27 -5.59 13.76
N LEU A 291 23.89 -4.96 12.64
CA LEU A 291 23.66 -5.66 11.37
C LEU A 291 24.93 -6.36 10.88
N ALA A 292 26.10 -5.70 10.98
CA ALA A 292 27.35 -6.30 10.57
C ALA A 292 27.75 -7.47 11.48
N ARG A 293 27.66 -7.30 12.80
CA ARG A 293 28.10 -8.30 13.76
C ARG A 293 27.18 -9.53 13.81
N ASP A 294 25.86 -9.29 13.94
CA ASP A 294 24.90 -10.35 14.32
C ASP A 294 24.16 -10.93 13.10
N TRP A 295 23.99 -10.15 12.01
CA TRP A 295 23.30 -10.56 10.79
C TRP A 295 24.19 -10.69 9.56
N LYS A 296 25.47 -10.29 9.66
CA LYS A 296 26.43 -10.26 8.54
C LYS A 296 25.94 -9.43 7.33
N LEU A 297 25.18 -8.38 7.64
CA LEU A 297 24.62 -7.44 6.67
C LEU A 297 25.30 -6.07 6.78
N SER A 298 25.34 -5.33 5.67
CA SER A 298 25.85 -3.96 5.63
C SER A 298 24.76 -2.98 5.22
N ILE A 299 24.86 -1.74 5.68
CA ILE A 299 24.01 -0.62 5.26
C ILE A 299 24.73 0.17 4.18
N ASN A 300 24.02 0.62 3.15
CA ASN A 300 24.55 1.56 2.16
C ASN A 300 25.03 2.83 2.84
N THR A 301 26.25 3.28 2.50
CA THR A 301 26.90 4.44 3.14
C THR A 301 26.27 5.79 2.81
N SER A 302 25.33 5.82 1.88
CA SER A 302 24.68 7.06 1.39
C SER A 302 23.52 7.55 2.25
N TRP A 303 23.31 7.01 3.46
CA TRP A 303 22.26 7.52 4.36
C TRP A 303 22.57 8.94 4.86
N ASN A 304 21.54 9.75 5.00
CA ASN A 304 21.66 11.10 5.51
C ASN A 304 20.42 11.46 6.34
N ILE A 305 20.63 12.14 7.46
CA ILE A 305 19.55 12.65 8.30
C ILE A 305 19.08 13.97 7.72
N HIS A 306 17.79 14.08 7.42
CA HIS A 306 17.17 15.28 6.91
C HIS A 306 15.91 15.64 7.73
N ARG A 307 15.38 16.84 7.53
CA ARG A 307 14.14 17.25 8.20
C ARG A 307 12.95 16.56 7.53
N THR A 308 12.02 16.09 8.33
CA THR A 308 10.81 15.43 7.84
C THR A 308 9.94 16.34 6.97
N CYS A 309 9.95 17.67 7.26
CA CYS A 309 9.27 18.66 6.44
C CYS A 309 9.82 18.78 4.99
N ASP A 310 11.04 18.31 4.74
CA ASP A 310 11.60 18.21 3.38
C ASP A 310 11.01 17.02 2.61
N GLY A 311 10.19 16.19 3.27
CA GLY A 311 9.48 15.03 2.73
C GLY A 311 10.30 13.75 2.72
N ILE A 312 9.68 12.66 3.15
CA ILE A 312 10.28 11.30 3.20
C ILE A 312 10.17 10.64 1.84
N ASP A 313 11.31 10.26 1.25
CA ASP A 313 11.36 9.62 -0.06
C ASP A 313 11.23 8.10 0.05
N PHE A 314 10.07 7.55 -0.35
CA PHE A 314 9.79 6.13 -0.27
C PHE A 314 9.02 5.60 -1.49
N CYS A 315 9.46 4.47 -2.05
CA CYS A 315 8.79 3.71 -3.12
C CYS A 315 8.18 4.57 -4.26
N GLY A 316 8.89 5.62 -4.68
CA GLY A 316 8.49 6.47 -5.80
C GLY A 316 7.59 7.64 -5.45
N GLN A 317 7.31 7.85 -4.17
CA GLN A 317 6.61 9.02 -3.63
C GLN A 317 7.49 9.79 -2.64
N LYS A 318 7.16 11.05 -2.43
CA LYS A 318 7.69 11.90 -1.39
C LYS A 318 6.56 12.24 -0.43
N ILE A 319 6.67 11.77 0.83
CA ILE A 319 5.62 11.80 1.85
C ILE A 319 5.85 13.04 2.72
N PHE A 320 4.79 13.82 2.92
CA PHE A 320 4.70 14.97 3.82
C PHE A 320 3.56 14.74 4.82
N ALA A 321 3.46 15.56 5.85
CA ALA A 321 2.42 15.45 6.86
C ALA A 321 1.00 15.52 6.28
N ASP A 322 0.75 16.49 5.39
CA ASP A 322 -0.56 16.81 4.82
C ASP A 322 -0.81 16.21 3.43
N HIS A 323 0.26 15.97 2.64
CA HIS A 323 0.17 15.50 1.27
C HIS A 323 1.26 14.48 0.92
N ALA A 324 1.20 13.93 -0.30
CA ALA A 324 2.27 13.14 -0.89
C ALA A 324 2.45 13.51 -2.36
N LEU A 325 3.69 13.58 -2.82
CA LEU A 325 4.02 13.89 -4.21
C LEU A 325 4.67 12.68 -4.89
N LEU A 326 4.45 12.52 -6.20
CA LEU A 326 5.27 11.57 -6.96
C LEU A 326 6.71 12.07 -7.05
N ARG A 327 7.66 11.17 -6.82
CA ARG A 327 9.09 11.44 -7.09
C ARG A 327 9.26 11.90 -8.54
N LYS A 328 10.14 12.89 -8.79
CA LYS A 328 10.38 13.47 -10.13
C LYS A 328 10.55 12.41 -11.22
N ARG A 329 11.39 11.39 -10.98
CA ARG A 329 11.62 10.28 -11.92
C ARG A 329 10.34 9.46 -12.18
N THR A 330 9.53 9.17 -11.14
CA THR A 330 8.27 8.44 -11.25
C THR A 330 7.25 9.21 -12.08
N LYS A 331 7.12 10.52 -11.81
CA LYS A 331 6.28 11.47 -12.57
C LYS A 331 6.67 11.49 -14.05
N GLN A 332 7.96 11.66 -14.35
CA GLN A 332 8.48 11.69 -15.71
C GLN A 332 8.22 10.37 -16.45
N ALA A 333 8.46 9.23 -15.78
CA ALA A 333 8.23 7.91 -16.37
C ALA A 333 6.75 7.65 -16.68
N LEU A 334 5.82 8.14 -15.83
CA LEU A 334 4.37 8.07 -16.11
C LEU A 334 4.02 8.92 -17.35
N CYS A 335 4.47 10.17 -17.39
CA CYS A 335 4.19 11.07 -18.53
C CYS A 335 4.75 10.50 -19.84
N ALA A 336 5.99 10.03 -19.84
CA ALA A 336 6.64 9.44 -21.01
C ALA A 336 5.91 8.18 -21.50
N GLN A 337 5.46 7.32 -20.59
CA GLN A 337 4.70 6.12 -20.94
C GLN A 337 3.38 6.48 -21.61
N VAL A 338 2.60 7.39 -21.03
CA VAL A 338 1.32 7.82 -21.58
C VAL A 338 1.52 8.44 -22.97
N ALA A 339 2.49 9.35 -23.12
CA ALA A 339 2.79 9.99 -24.39
C ALA A 339 3.21 8.96 -25.47
N LYS A 340 4.05 7.98 -25.11
CA LYS A 340 4.47 6.89 -26.02
C LYS A 340 3.29 6.03 -26.48
N LEU A 341 2.38 5.71 -25.57
CA LEU A 341 1.21 4.87 -25.89
C LEU A 341 0.22 5.64 -26.79
N ARG A 342 0.02 6.95 -26.57
CA ARG A 342 -0.78 7.81 -27.46
C ARG A 342 -0.21 7.91 -28.86
N LYS A 343 1.12 8.10 -28.99
CA LYS A 343 1.79 8.09 -30.31
C LYS A 343 1.59 6.79 -31.08
N ARG A 344 1.29 5.69 -30.38
CA ARG A 344 0.97 4.37 -30.98
C ARG A 344 -0.51 4.21 -31.32
N GLY A 345 -1.33 5.25 -31.19
CA GLY A 345 -2.75 5.23 -31.50
C GLY A 345 -3.62 4.46 -30.51
N LEU A 346 -3.13 4.16 -29.28
CA LEU A 346 -3.94 3.46 -28.29
C LEU A 346 -5.00 4.38 -27.71
N THR A 347 -6.18 3.81 -27.45
CA THR A 347 -7.27 4.49 -26.75
C THR A 347 -6.89 4.78 -25.29
N ASP A 348 -7.56 5.74 -24.66
CA ASP A 348 -7.30 6.08 -23.24
C ASP A 348 -7.51 4.87 -22.32
N GLU A 349 -8.49 4.00 -22.61
CA GLU A 349 -8.72 2.75 -21.86
C GLU A 349 -7.53 1.78 -21.99
N GLN A 350 -7.05 1.55 -23.20
CA GLN A 350 -5.86 0.71 -23.44
C GLN A 350 -4.62 1.30 -22.76
N ILE A 351 -4.48 2.63 -22.74
CA ILE A 351 -3.41 3.33 -22.02
C ILE A 351 -3.55 3.11 -20.51
N ARG A 352 -4.76 3.22 -19.94
CA ARG A 352 -5.02 2.96 -18.52
C ARG A 352 -4.62 1.54 -18.13
N ARG A 353 -4.99 0.53 -18.92
CA ARG A 353 -4.59 -0.86 -18.68
C ARG A 353 -3.07 -1.04 -18.71
N LYS A 354 -2.40 -0.50 -19.73
CA LYS A 354 -0.92 -0.62 -19.89
C LYS A 354 -0.12 0.23 -18.88
N ALA A 355 -0.69 1.33 -18.39
CA ALA A 355 -0.07 2.21 -17.38
C ALA A 355 -0.62 1.97 -15.96
N ALA A 356 -1.44 0.94 -15.74
CA ALA A 356 -2.19 0.69 -14.50
C ALA A 356 -1.32 0.76 -13.23
N SER A 357 -0.14 0.13 -13.25
CA SER A 357 0.79 0.15 -12.11
C SER A 357 1.24 1.58 -11.72
N ARG A 358 1.63 2.40 -12.70
CA ARG A 358 2.06 3.79 -12.43
C ARG A 358 0.89 4.71 -12.08
N LEU A 359 -0.25 4.51 -12.73
CA LEU A 359 -1.48 5.22 -12.39
C LEU A 359 -1.98 4.83 -11.00
N GLY A 360 -1.85 3.55 -10.61
CA GLY A 360 -2.12 3.06 -9.27
C GLY A 360 -1.29 3.79 -8.21
N LEU A 361 0.02 3.95 -8.44
CA LEU A 361 0.88 4.73 -7.55
C LEU A 361 0.47 6.21 -7.50
N ALA A 362 0.11 6.79 -8.64
CA ALA A 362 -0.35 8.19 -8.71
C ALA A 362 -1.66 8.43 -7.95
N LYS A 363 -2.50 7.41 -7.75
CA LYS A 363 -3.75 7.53 -6.97
C LYS A 363 -3.53 7.89 -5.49
N HIS A 364 -2.37 7.55 -4.95
CA HIS A 364 -2.02 7.76 -3.55
C HIS A 364 -1.17 9.01 -3.32
N ALA A 365 -0.95 9.81 -4.36
CA ALA A 365 -0.24 11.08 -4.30
C ALA A 365 -1.13 12.23 -4.79
N ASP A 366 -0.76 13.46 -4.47
CA ASP A 366 -1.45 14.66 -4.95
C ASP A 366 -1.12 14.92 -6.42
N THR A 367 -1.81 14.23 -7.30
CA THR A 367 -1.53 14.18 -8.74
C THR A 367 -2.68 14.68 -9.61
N LYS A 368 -3.72 15.30 -9.04
CA LYS A 368 -4.88 15.80 -9.78
C LYS A 368 -4.49 16.62 -11.01
N ASN A 369 -3.62 17.63 -10.83
CA ASN A 369 -3.15 18.48 -11.92
C ASN A 369 -2.30 17.72 -12.96
N LEU A 370 -1.48 16.78 -12.51
CA LEU A 370 -0.68 15.93 -13.38
C LEU A 370 -1.57 15.04 -14.26
N LEU A 371 -2.52 14.35 -13.66
CA LEU A 371 -3.44 13.45 -14.37
C LEU A 371 -4.31 14.21 -15.37
N ASN A 372 -4.76 15.43 -15.01
CA ASN A 372 -5.46 16.32 -15.93
C ASN A 372 -4.56 16.69 -17.14
N LYS A 373 -3.31 17.09 -16.89
CA LYS A 373 -2.36 17.49 -17.94
C LYS A 373 -2.06 16.36 -18.93
N ILE A 374 -1.97 15.13 -18.46
CA ILE A 374 -1.72 13.96 -19.32
C ILE A 374 -3.00 13.31 -19.85
N GLY A 375 -4.18 13.94 -19.64
CA GLY A 375 -5.47 13.42 -20.11
C GLY A 375 -5.92 12.12 -19.44
N MET A 376 -5.39 11.79 -18.26
CA MET A 376 -5.76 10.62 -17.46
C MET A 376 -6.61 11.01 -16.25
N LYS A 377 -7.54 11.95 -16.46
CA LYS A 377 -8.43 12.51 -15.44
C LYS A 377 -9.30 11.42 -14.81
N LYS A 378 -9.54 11.49 -13.50
CA LYS A 378 -10.59 10.73 -12.82
C LYS A 378 -11.88 11.52 -12.86
N TYR A 379 -12.97 10.91 -13.35
CA TYR A 379 -14.29 11.54 -13.40
C TYR A 379 -15.21 11.10 -12.26
N GLY A 380 -14.89 10.25 -11.41
CA GLY A 380 -15.69 9.81 -10.28
C GLY A 380 -15.08 8.55 -9.67
N GLN A 381 -15.55 8.18 -8.51
CA GLN A 381 -15.13 6.95 -7.85
C GLN A 381 -16.34 6.06 -7.69
N ILE A 382 -16.29 4.87 -8.30
CA ILE A 382 -17.30 3.85 -8.17
C ILE A 382 -16.80 2.80 -7.18
N VAL A 383 -17.59 2.50 -6.15
CA VAL A 383 -17.24 1.58 -5.07
C VAL A 383 -18.41 0.64 -4.85
N LYS A 384 -18.14 -0.65 -4.66
CA LYS A 384 -19.18 -1.63 -4.35
C LYS A 384 -19.85 -1.28 -3.01
N ALA A 385 -21.18 -1.19 -2.99
CA ALA A 385 -21.93 -0.98 -1.75
C ALA A 385 -21.83 -2.22 -0.85
N ARG A 386 -21.80 -2.03 0.45
CA ARG A 386 -21.80 -3.13 1.42
C ARG A 386 -23.20 -3.70 1.59
N LYS A 387 -23.29 -5.01 1.79
CA LYS A 387 -24.56 -5.68 2.10
C LYS A 387 -25.11 -5.11 3.42
N GLY A 388 -26.34 -4.59 3.39
CA GLY A 388 -26.98 -3.96 4.56
C GLY A 388 -26.58 -2.50 4.83
N GLU A 389 -25.81 -1.85 3.92
CA GLU A 389 -25.49 -0.42 4.05
C GLU A 389 -26.76 0.42 3.81
N VAL A 390 -27.12 1.22 4.83
CA VAL A 390 -28.28 2.12 4.74
C VAL A 390 -27.86 3.39 3.98
N PRO A 391 -28.65 3.84 2.99
CA PRO A 391 -28.33 5.06 2.26
C PRO A 391 -28.37 6.28 3.15
N PHE A 392 -27.24 6.93 3.35
CA PHE A 392 -27.09 8.31 3.83
C PHE A 392 -27.59 8.72 5.23
N GLU A 393 -28.27 7.88 6.01
CA GLU A 393 -28.70 8.27 7.35
C GLU A 393 -27.49 8.49 8.29
N GLY A 394 -27.34 9.73 8.72
CA GLY A 394 -26.40 10.13 9.78
C GLY A 394 -24.92 10.23 9.43
N MET A 395 -24.46 9.99 8.17
CA MET A 395 -23.04 10.02 7.80
C MET A 395 -22.70 11.02 6.70
N SER A 396 -21.65 11.81 6.89
CA SER A 396 -21.07 12.63 5.80
C SER A 396 -20.32 11.76 4.78
N MET A 397 -20.22 12.19 3.51
CA MET A 397 -19.50 11.46 2.45
C MET A 397 -18.02 11.17 2.79
N ALA A 398 -17.37 11.99 3.63
CA ALA A 398 -16.02 11.76 4.09
C ALA A 398 -15.90 10.55 5.05
N GLN A 399 -16.96 10.20 5.75
CA GLN A 399 -17.00 9.08 6.68
C GLN A 399 -17.30 7.73 5.99
N LYS A 400 -17.81 7.74 4.74
CA LYS A 400 -18.15 6.53 3.97
C LYS A 400 -17.00 5.89 3.20
N LYS A 401 -15.79 6.49 3.18
CA LYS A 401 -14.58 5.81 2.73
C LYS A 401 -14.07 4.88 3.83
N HIS A 402 -14.55 3.66 3.83
CA HIS A 402 -14.00 2.66 4.75
C HIS A 402 -12.60 2.20 4.30
N PRO A 403 -11.69 1.91 5.24
CA PRO A 403 -10.45 1.19 4.92
C PRO A 403 -10.83 -0.18 4.34
N GLY A 404 -10.62 -0.38 3.06
CA GLY A 404 -10.96 -1.63 2.37
C GLY A 404 -12.02 -1.51 1.27
N ASP A 405 -12.60 -0.33 1.04
CA ASP A 405 -13.46 -0.12 -0.13
C ASP A 405 -12.63 -0.22 -1.41
N ILE A 406 -12.94 -1.23 -2.21
CA ILE A 406 -12.28 -1.45 -3.50
C ILE A 406 -12.86 -0.46 -4.48
N LEU A 407 -12.03 0.48 -4.96
CA LEU A 407 -12.34 1.29 -6.14
C LEU A 407 -12.40 0.35 -7.35
N CYS A 408 -13.61 0.13 -7.87
CA CYS A 408 -13.78 -0.83 -8.94
C CYS A 408 -13.55 -0.20 -10.30
N HIS A 409 -14.14 0.98 -10.58
CA HIS A 409 -14.15 1.55 -11.92
C HIS A 409 -14.31 3.09 -11.90
N ASN A 410 -14.08 3.74 -13.04
CA ASN A 410 -14.44 5.15 -13.28
C ASN A 410 -15.76 5.21 -14.07
N ILE A 411 -16.50 6.31 -14.00
CA ILE A 411 -17.75 6.50 -14.76
C ILE A 411 -17.55 6.31 -16.28
N GLU A 412 -16.36 6.60 -16.77
CA GLU A 412 -15.98 6.43 -18.18
C GLU A 412 -15.98 4.97 -18.64
N ASP A 413 -15.83 4.02 -17.70
CA ASP A 413 -15.86 2.59 -18.01
C ASP A 413 -17.29 2.09 -18.28
N TYR A 414 -18.30 2.94 -18.05
CA TYR A 414 -19.73 2.63 -18.13
C TYR A 414 -20.50 3.51 -19.13
N ASP A 415 -19.79 4.13 -20.07
CA ASP A 415 -20.44 4.89 -21.15
C ASP A 415 -21.47 4.01 -21.88
N LYS A 416 -22.72 4.48 -21.89
CA LYS A 416 -23.89 3.82 -22.49
C LYS A 416 -24.40 2.55 -21.80
N PHE A 417 -23.95 2.24 -20.58
CA PHE A 417 -24.57 1.16 -19.81
C PHE A 417 -25.83 1.65 -19.09
N LEU A 418 -26.88 0.85 -19.18
CA LEU A 418 -28.11 1.06 -18.42
C LEU A 418 -27.85 0.76 -16.94
N ILE A 419 -28.22 1.70 -16.08
CA ILE A 419 -28.09 1.59 -14.62
C ILE A 419 -29.41 1.94 -13.93
N LEU A 420 -29.72 1.26 -12.82
CA LEU A 420 -30.81 1.59 -11.93
C LEU A 420 -30.27 2.45 -10.78
N ILE A 421 -30.71 3.71 -10.69
CA ILE A 421 -30.37 4.58 -9.57
C ILE A 421 -31.32 4.27 -8.40
N GLU A 422 -30.78 3.69 -7.34
CA GLU A 422 -31.54 3.32 -6.14
C GLU A 422 -31.70 4.49 -5.17
N ASP A 423 -30.67 5.32 -5.06
CA ASP A 423 -30.65 6.47 -4.15
C ASP A 423 -29.53 7.44 -4.53
N TYR A 424 -29.67 8.71 -4.16
CA TYR A 424 -28.63 9.72 -4.35
C TYR A 424 -28.66 10.78 -3.26
N LYS A 425 -27.51 11.47 -3.04
CA LYS A 425 -27.38 12.58 -2.12
C LYS A 425 -26.39 13.61 -2.61
N ILE A 426 -26.73 14.89 -2.42
CA ILE A 426 -25.82 16.00 -2.63
C ILE A 426 -25.33 16.51 -1.26
N ASP A 427 -24.03 16.62 -1.06
CA ASP A 427 -23.41 17.10 0.17
C ASP A 427 -22.22 18.01 -0.09
N LYS A 428 -21.79 18.79 0.90
CA LYS A 428 -20.62 19.66 0.79
C LYS A 428 -19.33 18.86 0.87
N SER A 429 -18.40 19.13 -0.04
CA SER A 429 -17.08 18.52 -0.01
C SER A 429 -16.23 19.10 1.11
N ARG A 430 -15.57 18.24 1.90
CA ARG A 430 -14.59 18.67 2.92
C ARG A 430 -13.19 18.91 2.34
N VAL A 431 -12.94 18.49 1.11
CA VAL A 431 -11.63 18.51 0.47
C VAL A 431 -11.57 19.32 -0.82
N ASP A 432 -12.70 19.54 -1.48
CA ASP A 432 -12.79 20.32 -2.71
C ASP A 432 -13.51 21.66 -2.44
N PHE A 433 -12.87 22.76 -2.84
CA PHE A 433 -13.35 24.11 -2.63
C PHE A 433 -13.36 24.89 -3.95
N LYS A 434 -14.28 25.84 -4.07
CA LYS A 434 -14.31 26.85 -5.14
C LYS A 434 -14.14 28.24 -4.55
N MET A 435 -13.65 29.17 -5.35
CA MET A 435 -13.67 30.59 -5.01
C MET A 435 -15.00 31.16 -5.47
N GLU A 436 -15.73 31.79 -4.56
CA GLU A 436 -17.05 32.35 -4.82
C GLU A 436 -17.12 33.78 -4.27
N GLN A 437 -17.74 34.68 -5.01
CA GLN A 437 -18.02 36.04 -4.55
C GLN A 437 -19.25 35.98 -3.62
N VAL A 438 -19.06 36.41 -2.39
CA VAL A 438 -20.10 36.42 -1.36
C VAL A 438 -20.28 37.86 -0.89
N GLU A 439 -21.54 38.31 -0.77
CA GLU A 439 -21.85 39.59 -0.14
C GLU A 439 -21.68 39.48 1.37
N GLU A 440 -20.85 40.31 1.96
CA GLU A 440 -20.73 40.49 3.41
C GLU A 440 -21.16 41.91 3.79
N VAL A 441 -21.86 41.96 4.90
CA VAL A 441 -22.30 43.24 5.49
C VAL A 441 -21.36 43.53 6.66
N ASP A 442 -20.71 44.69 6.66
CA ASP A 442 -19.86 45.10 7.78
C ASP A 442 -20.69 45.60 8.99
N GLU A 443 -20.02 45.89 10.08
CA GLU A 443 -20.66 46.33 11.33
C GLU A 443 -21.43 47.66 11.20
N GLN A 444 -21.22 48.38 10.05
CA GLN A 444 -21.88 49.64 9.71
C GLN A 444 -23.03 49.46 8.72
N GLY A 445 -23.35 48.18 8.33
CA GLY A 445 -24.45 47.85 7.43
C GLY A 445 -24.12 48.00 5.93
N VAL A 446 -22.85 48.21 5.56
CA VAL A 446 -22.43 48.34 4.17
C VAL A 446 -22.13 46.98 3.56
N LYS A 447 -22.67 46.73 2.36
CA LYS A 447 -22.46 45.47 1.64
C LYS A 447 -21.14 45.52 0.85
N HIS A 448 -20.29 44.54 1.09
CA HIS A 448 -19.03 44.32 0.36
C HIS A 448 -19.05 42.97 -0.35
N ILE A 449 -18.51 42.93 -1.59
CA ILE A 449 -18.34 41.67 -2.32
C ILE A 449 -16.94 41.13 -2.00
N VAL A 450 -16.89 40.01 -1.27
CA VAL A 450 -15.62 39.38 -0.87
C VAL A 450 -15.52 38.02 -1.55
N THR A 451 -14.35 37.73 -2.11
CA THR A 451 -14.10 36.40 -2.70
C THR A 451 -13.68 35.40 -1.62
N LYS A 452 -14.56 34.45 -1.28
CA LYS A 452 -14.31 33.42 -0.27
C LYS A 452 -14.12 32.04 -0.86
N LYS A 453 -13.37 31.22 -0.14
CA LYS A 453 -13.18 29.79 -0.43
C LYS A 453 -14.34 29.02 0.18
N VAL A 454 -15.28 28.54 -0.66
CA VAL A 454 -16.45 27.78 -0.22
C VAL A 454 -16.34 26.31 -0.62
N PRO A 455 -16.86 25.37 0.19
CA PRO A 455 -16.87 23.93 -0.16
C PRO A 455 -17.69 23.70 -1.44
N LYS A 456 -17.13 22.90 -2.38
CA LYS A 456 -17.88 22.44 -3.55
C LYS A 456 -18.93 21.41 -3.18
N ASP A 457 -20.00 21.35 -3.98
CA ASP A 457 -20.98 20.28 -3.86
C ASP A 457 -20.44 18.98 -4.45
N ARG A 458 -20.92 17.87 -3.91
CA ARG A 458 -20.55 16.52 -4.26
C ARG A 458 -21.79 15.65 -4.33
N LEU A 459 -21.89 14.86 -5.40
CA LEU A 459 -22.98 13.92 -5.63
C LEU A 459 -22.50 12.50 -5.29
N ALA A 460 -23.27 11.79 -4.49
CA ALA A 460 -23.14 10.36 -4.26
C ALA A 460 -24.37 9.66 -4.83
N ILE A 461 -24.16 8.60 -5.59
CA ILE A 461 -25.22 7.84 -6.24
C ILE A 461 -25.05 6.38 -5.86
N ARG A 462 -26.11 5.73 -5.42
CA ARG A 462 -26.19 4.28 -5.28
C ARG A 462 -26.96 3.71 -6.47
N PHE A 463 -26.39 2.71 -7.15
CA PHE A 463 -26.97 2.16 -8.36
C PHE A 463 -26.63 0.69 -8.55
N ARG A 464 -27.39 0.01 -9.45
CA ARG A 464 -27.09 -1.33 -9.95
C ARG A 464 -26.88 -1.31 -11.44
N PHE A 465 -26.09 -2.27 -11.93
CA PHE A 465 -25.96 -2.55 -13.36
C PHE A 465 -27.05 -3.48 -13.82
N ILE A 466 -27.39 -3.38 -15.12
CA ILE A 466 -28.17 -4.40 -15.80
C ILE A 466 -27.35 -5.70 -15.87
N ASP A 467 -28.02 -6.83 -15.58
CA ASP A 467 -27.46 -8.16 -15.76
C ASP A 467 -27.79 -8.68 -17.15
N HIS A 468 -29.06 -8.69 -17.51
CA HIS A 468 -29.56 -9.03 -18.84
C HIS A 468 -30.97 -8.44 -19.04
N VAL A 469 -31.46 -8.55 -20.27
CA VAL A 469 -32.84 -8.20 -20.59
C VAL A 469 -33.67 -9.49 -20.71
N ARG A 470 -34.81 -9.53 -20.04
CA ARG A 470 -35.72 -10.66 -20.08
C ARG A 470 -36.99 -10.28 -20.83
N LYS A 471 -37.42 -11.15 -21.76
CA LYS A 471 -38.71 -11.04 -22.41
C LYS A 471 -39.84 -11.44 -21.46
N THR A 472 -40.88 -10.61 -21.37
CA THR A 472 -41.97 -10.80 -20.41
C THR A 472 -43.07 -11.72 -20.89
N GLY A 473 -43.13 -12.03 -22.21
CA GLY A 473 -44.22 -12.75 -22.84
C GLY A 473 -45.48 -11.90 -23.08
N GLN A 474 -45.42 -10.59 -22.74
CA GLN A 474 -46.48 -9.62 -23.04
C GLN A 474 -46.11 -8.83 -24.31
N LEU A 475 -47.11 -8.42 -25.06
CA LEU A 475 -46.94 -7.61 -26.26
C LEU A 475 -47.29 -6.15 -25.95
N ASP A 476 -46.54 -5.21 -26.55
CA ASP A 476 -46.85 -3.79 -26.51
C ASP A 476 -47.97 -3.40 -27.49
N GLU A 477 -48.27 -2.11 -27.58
CA GLU A 477 -49.32 -1.56 -28.45
C GLU A 477 -49.05 -1.79 -29.96
N HIS A 478 -47.78 -2.14 -30.30
CA HIS A 478 -47.34 -2.40 -31.69
C HIS A 478 -47.16 -3.89 -31.97
N GLY A 479 -47.40 -4.76 -30.98
CA GLY A 479 -47.29 -6.22 -31.11
C GLY A 479 -45.88 -6.77 -30.88
N ASP A 480 -44.95 -5.94 -30.40
CA ASP A 480 -43.61 -6.35 -30.04
C ASP A 480 -43.58 -6.87 -28.58
N GLU A 481 -42.75 -7.87 -28.33
CA GLU A 481 -42.65 -8.48 -27.00
C GLU A 481 -41.94 -7.52 -26.02
N ILE A 482 -42.61 -7.17 -24.92
CA ILE A 482 -42.08 -6.27 -23.91
C ILE A 482 -40.84 -6.89 -23.24
N GLU A 483 -39.75 -6.13 -23.19
CA GLU A 483 -38.50 -6.50 -22.58
C GLU A 483 -38.31 -5.74 -21.23
N GLU A 484 -37.96 -6.47 -20.17
CA GLU A 484 -37.68 -5.89 -18.84
C GLU A 484 -36.20 -6.10 -18.46
N PRO A 485 -35.55 -5.05 -17.90
CA PRO A 485 -34.20 -5.18 -17.42
C PRO A 485 -34.17 -6.00 -16.11
N VAL A 486 -33.28 -6.98 -16.06
CA VAL A 486 -32.93 -7.73 -14.85
C VAL A 486 -31.65 -7.12 -14.27
N TRP A 487 -31.69 -6.70 -13.01
CA TRP A 487 -30.60 -5.98 -12.37
C TRP A 487 -29.70 -6.93 -11.60
N GLN A 488 -28.39 -6.64 -11.62
CA GLN A 488 -27.43 -7.36 -10.78
C GLN A 488 -27.81 -7.22 -9.29
N PRO A 489 -27.64 -8.27 -8.47
CA PRO A 489 -28.00 -8.23 -7.05
C PRO A 489 -27.13 -7.28 -6.23
N GLU A 490 -26.01 -6.81 -6.79
CA GLU A 490 -25.02 -6.00 -6.13
C GLU A 490 -25.20 -4.52 -6.45
N SER A 491 -25.22 -3.67 -5.42
CA SER A 491 -25.26 -2.23 -5.57
C SER A 491 -23.86 -1.62 -5.51
N TRP A 492 -23.70 -0.47 -6.17
CA TRP A 492 -22.45 0.24 -6.33
C TRP A 492 -22.59 1.71 -5.96
N TRP A 493 -21.49 2.33 -5.52
CA TRP A 493 -21.46 3.74 -5.19
C TRP A 493 -20.62 4.52 -6.19
N LEU A 494 -21.17 5.60 -6.75
CA LEU A 494 -20.46 6.62 -7.51
C LEU A 494 -20.36 7.91 -6.70
N PHE A 495 -19.14 8.41 -6.48
CA PHE A 495 -18.87 9.70 -5.85
C PHE A 495 -18.24 10.65 -6.86
N THR A 496 -18.90 11.75 -7.16
CA THR A 496 -18.41 12.73 -8.13
C THR A 496 -18.58 14.16 -7.63
N GLY A 497 -17.63 15.03 -7.95
CA GLY A 497 -17.71 16.48 -7.78
C GLY A 497 -17.92 17.20 -9.13
N SER A 498 -18.47 16.51 -10.13
CA SER A 498 -18.83 17.12 -11.41
C SER A 498 -19.97 18.10 -11.22
N ASP A 499 -19.75 19.38 -11.49
CA ASP A 499 -20.76 20.42 -11.36
C ASP A 499 -21.98 20.10 -12.26
N ILE A 500 -21.76 19.50 -13.45
CA ILE A 500 -22.82 19.11 -14.37
C ILE A 500 -23.72 18.03 -13.77
N LEU A 501 -23.14 16.97 -13.20
CA LEU A 501 -23.90 15.88 -12.59
C LEU A 501 -24.60 16.31 -11.30
N VAL A 502 -23.99 17.19 -10.52
CA VAL A 502 -24.59 17.79 -9.32
C VAL A 502 -25.80 18.66 -9.71
N ASP A 503 -25.66 19.48 -10.75
CA ASP A 503 -26.75 20.32 -11.23
C ASP A 503 -27.88 19.50 -11.86
N GLN A 504 -27.54 18.41 -12.56
CA GLN A 504 -28.55 17.49 -13.09
C GLN A 504 -29.34 16.82 -11.97
N ALA A 505 -28.64 16.32 -10.95
CA ALA A 505 -29.33 15.69 -9.80
C ALA A 505 -30.28 16.66 -9.08
N ARG A 506 -29.91 17.94 -8.97
CA ARG A 506 -30.79 18.96 -8.37
C ARG A 506 -32.02 19.31 -9.18
N LYS A 507 -31.86 19.38 -10.51
CA LYS A 507 -32.93 19.88 -11.40
C LYS A 507 -33.85 18.81 -11.91
N GLU A 508 -33.32 17.61 -12.13
CA GLU A 508 -34.02 16.54 -12.82
C GLU A 508 -34.45 15.42 -11.85
N TRP A 509 -33.61 15.08 -10.85
CA TRP A 509 -33.84 13.92 -10.00
C TRP A 509 -34.72 14.19 -8.78
N GLU A 510 -34.81 15.45 -8.32
CA GLU A 510 -35.76 15.81 -7.25
C GLU A 510 -37.22 15.58 -7.65
N LEU A 511 -37.50 15.56 -8.98
CA LEU A 511 -38.81 15.33 -9.55
C LEU A 511 -39.11 13.86 -9.84
N MET A 512 -38.12 12.96 -9.69
CA MET A 512 -38.22 11.54 -9.95
C MET A 512 -38.33 10.75 -8.65
N ASP A 513 -39.20 9.75 -8.64
CA ASP A 513 -39.23 8.78 -7.56
C ASP A 513 -37.93 7.97 -7.51
N LYS A 514 -37.54 7.52 -6.30
CA LYS A 514 -36.38 6.64 -6.14
C LYS A 514 -36.57 5.35 -6.94
N GLY A 515 -35.48 4.85 -7.57
CA GLY A 515 -35.53 3.63 -8.34
C GLY A 515 -35.73 3.80 -9.83
N PHE A 516 -35.40 4.96 -10.38
CA PHE A 516 -35.40 5.17 -11.84
C PHE A 516 -34.11 4.65 -12.50
N TYR A 517 -34.18 4.28 -13.77
CA TYR A 517 -33.02 3.84 -14.55
C TYR A 517 -32.60 4.89 -15.58
N THR A 518 -31.33 4.92 -15.91
CA THR A 518 -30.73 5.90 -16.81
C THR A 518 -29.44 5.34 -17.43
N VAL A 519 -28.95 6.02 -18.44
CA VAL A 519 -27.69 5.68 -19.11
C VAL A 519 -26.67 6.78 -18.88
N ALA A 520 -25.46 6.41 -18.46
CA ALA A 520 -24.35 7.35 -18.42
C ALA A 520 -23.78 7.54 -19.82
N ALA A 521 -23.78 8.76 -20.33
CA ALA A 521 -23.27 9.08 -21.67
C ALA A 521 -22.19 10.17 -21.63
N GLU A 522 -21.15 9.99 -22.46
CA GLU A 522 -20.16 11.04 -22.73
C GLU A 522 -20.71 11.96 -23.85
N LEU A 523 -20.91 13.22 -23.51
CA LEU A 523 -21.38 14.25 -24.42
C LEU A 523 -20.26 15.28 -24.70
N THR A 524 -20.37 15.98 -25.83
CA THR A 524 -19.45 17.07 -26.20
C THR A 524 -20.22 18.36 -26.31
N ASN A 525 -19.77 19.41 -25.60
CA ASN A 525 -20.40 20.73 -25.71
C ASN A 525 -20.00 21.47 -27.00
N LYS A 526 -20.65 22.61 -27.28
CA LYS A 526 -20.40 23.45 -28.45
C LYS A 526 -18.95 23.97 -28.59
N PHE A 527 -18.11 23.84 -27.54
CA PHE A 527 -16.69 24.20 -27.54
C PHE A 527 -15.76 22.98 -27.65
N GLY A 528 -16.29 21.79 -27.99
CA GLY A 528 -15.52 20.55 -28.11
C GLY A 528 -15.11 19.92 -26.79
N LYS A 529 -15.61 20.40 -25.62
CA LYS A 529 -15.28 19.86 -24.31
C LYS A 529 -16.21 18.71 -23.96
N LYS A 530 -15.64 17.54 -23.65
CA LYS A 530 -16.36 16.34 -23.24
C LYS A 530 -16.79 16.41 -21.78
N PHE A 531 -17.97 15.88 -21.49
CA PHE A 531 -18.53 15.76 -20.13
C PHE A 531 -19.48 14.57 -20.05
N TYR A 532 -19.73 14.07 -18.85
CA TYR A 532 -20.71 12.99 -18.62
C TYR A 532 -22.03 13.55 -18.12
N LYS A 533 -23.11 12.98 -18.61
CA LYS A 533 -24.48 13.24 -18.21
C LYS A 533 -25.25 11.91 -18.13
N PHE A 534 -26.21 11.82 -17.24
CA PHE A 534 -27.20 10.74 -17.24
C PHE A 534 -28.37 11.16 -18.16
N ILE A 535 -28.73 10.27 -19.10
CA ILE A 535 -29.77 10.50 -20.10
C ILE A 535 -30.82 9.39 -20.09
#